data_fccf6e81c994cf85e7541ca8e7dbd9fc
#
_entry.id   fccf6e81c994cf85e7541ca8e7dbd9fc
#
_cell.length_a   1.000
_cell.length_b   1.000
_cell.length_c   1.000
_cell.angle_alpha   90.00
_cell.angle_beta   90.00
_cell.angle_gamma   90.00
#
_symmetry.space_group_name_H-M   'P 1'
#
loop_
_entity.id
_entity.type
_entity.pdbx_description
1 polymer ?
#
loop_
_entity_poly.entity_id
_entity_poly.type
_entity_poly.pdbx_seq_one_letter_code
_entity_poly.pdbx_strand_id
1 'polypeptide(L)'
;MRTAMRKLLLSSLITVTAISGIPAVAHTPYQQIRFADTSLEAGAVSCAQLTQLRQPDLRIERATSVAANSTWDLASLMTTRVEPGFCRVEGSIEGTIDFEVWLPLKEDWNGRMLGTGNGGFAGTILTNGLAHGVQRGFATSSTNTGHHDWEQNWAVGNTRAQENYAHRAQHLTAVNAKVIIEAFYGRAPDHNYFMGCSGGGRQAMVEAQRYPADYDGVVAGAAGQSMVGISARWVESALIGSRWPGERLSQPQWASIEQAAIAQCDADDGVSDGIIGDPRSCSFDIADTPGLTPGQIATARHTLGPITGEDGRVLFAGYRPGVTFPAMDDPGIPGAFFQGWLYNDLGWDLAQFNAARDVPAAEDAVPFLSIRNPDMYAFQRRGGKLINYHGWSDGIVPADSTITFHQSVRRTLGDELTDSFYRLYMVPGMDHCSGGYGADFFGQTWLAETPEERTPENDVLLAIIDWVEQGNAPGTLRATRIEDEQVTYSRPLCPYPASPVYSGSGDPALAESFTCEQP
;
A
#
# COMPACT_ATOMS: atom_id res chain seq x y z
N MET A 1 54.51 25.54 -60.28
CA MET A 1 54.52 26.90 -59.77
C MET A 1 53.82 27.02 -58.48
N ARG A 2 54.53 27.50 -57.48
CA ARG A 2 54.11 27.65 -56.08
C ARG A 2 53.10 28.74 -55.89
N THR A 3 52.07 28.60 -55.10
CA THR A 3 51.58 29.72 -54.28
C THR A 3 50.79 29.13 -53.05
N ALA A 4 51.19 29.60 -51.90
CA ALA A 4 50.70 29.23 -50.58
C ALA A 4 49.31 29.82 -50.29
N MET A 5 48.47 29.05 -49.61
CA MET A 5 47.23 29.57 -49.00
C MET A 5 47.29 29.42 -47.47
N ARG A 6 47.26 30.59 -46.82
CA ARG A 6 47.24 30.76 -45.36
C ARG A 6 45.92 30.23 -44.77
N LYS A 7 46.03 29.44 -43.71
CA LYS A 7 44.91 29.07 -42.85
C LYS A 7 44.48 30.24 -41.98
N LEU A 8 43.23 30.68 -42.08
CA LEU A 8 42.56 31.48 -41.08
C LEU A 8 41.77 30.52 -40.16
N LEU A 9 42.17 30.48 -38.90
CA LEU A 9 41.42 29.88 -37.81
C LEU A 9 40.38 30.88 -37.33
N LEU A 10 39.08 30.63 -37.58
CA LEU A 10 37.99 31.29 -36.86
C LEU A 10 37.59 30.39 -35.70
N SER A 11 37.89 30.80 -34.50
CA SER A 11 37.37 30.24 -33.26
C SER A 11 35.95 30.78 -33.02
N SER A 12 34.96 29.91 -33.23
CA SER A 12 33.58 30.21 -32.82
C SER A 12 33.42 29.89 -31.34
N LEU A 13 33.37 30.89 -30.50
CA LEU A 13 32.90 30.78 -29.13
C LEU A 13 31.38 30.47 -29.18
N ILE A 14 31.02 29.24 -28.84
CA ILE A 14 29.63 28.89 -28.53
C ILE A 14 29.39 29.35 -27.09
N THR A 15 28.67 30.45 -26.95
CA THR A 15 28.15 30.91 -25.67
C THR A 15 27.01 29.96 -25.26
N VAL A 16 27.25 29.06 -24.33
CA VAL A 16 26.19 28.27 -23.68
C VAL A 16 25.44 29.22 -22.73
N THR A 17 24.29 29.68 -23.17
CA THR A 17 23.35 30.39 -22.31
C THR A 17 22.77 29.35 -21.34
N ALA A 18 23.18 29.40 -20.09
CA ALA A 18 22.54 28.63 -19.01
C ALA A 18 21.09 29.09 -18.87
N ILE A 19 20.15 28.22 -19.21
CA ILE A 19 18.74 28.40 -18.86
C ILE A 19 18.64 28.10 -17.37
N SER A 20 18.83 29.15 -16.58
CA SER A 20 18.54 29.12 -15.15
C SER A 20 17.04 29.34 -14.97
N GLY A 21 16.38 28.42 -14.24
CA GLY A 21 15.12 28.72 -13.60
C GLY A 21 14.01 27.73 -13.78
N ILE A 22 14.22 26.48 -13.32
CA ILE A 22 13.12 25.76 -12.71
C ILE A 22 13.16 26.23 -11.24
N PRO A 23 12.11 26.86 -10.69
CA PRO A 23 12.11 27.17 -9.28
C PRO A 23 12.13 25.84 -8.53
N ALA A 24 13.25 25.54 -7.87
CA ALA A 24 13.28 24.55 -6.81
C ALA A 24 12.17 24.96 -5.85
N VAL A 25 11.14 24.12 -5.70
CA VAL A 25 10.20 24.24 -4.59
C VAL A 25 11.09 24.15 -3.35
N ALA A 26 11.33 25.32 -2.74
CA ALA A 26 12.06 25.40 -1.50
C ALA A 26 11.25 24.58 -0.48
N HIS A 27 11.71 23.36 -0.21
CA HIS A 27 11.31 22.68 1.01
C HIS A 27 11.76 23.61 2.12
N THR A 28 10.82 24.28 2.74
CA THR A 28 11.07 25.02 3.98
C THR A 28 11.77 24.03 4.90
N PRO A 29 13.00 24.30 5.35
CA PRO A 29 13.64 23.45 6.32
C PRO A 29 12.70 23.39 7.51
N TYR A 30 12.46 22.21 8.03
CA TYR A 30 11.74 21.94 9.26
C TYR A 30 12.19 22.99 10.28
N GLN A 31 11.40 24.04 10.46
CA GLN A 31 11.64 24.94 11.58
C GLN A 31 11.48 24.07 12.81
N GLN A 32 12.54 23.98 13.61
CA GLN A 32 12.42 23.45 14.97
C GLN A 32 11.24 24.17 15.61
N ILE A 33 10.13 23.45 15.74
CA ILE A 33 8.91 23.98 16.32
C ILE A 33 9.26 24.28 17.77
N ARG A 34 9.56 25.53 18.06
CA ARG A 34 9.74 25.98 19.43
C ARG A 34 8.34 26.05 20.01
N PHE A 35 8.13 25.32 21.08
CA PHE A 35 6.94 25.48 21.91
C PHE A 35 6.77 26.96 22.22
N ALA A 36 5.71 27.59 21.69
CA ALA A 36 5.41 28.97 22.03
C ALA A 36 5.02 28.99 23.50
N ASP A 37 5.93 29.52 24.33
CA ASP A 37 5.78 30.02 25.71
C ASP A 37 4.68 29.33 26.54
N THR A 38 4.72 28.01 26.64
CA THR A 38 4.06 27.29 27.72
C THR A 38 5.16 26.81 28.67
N SER A 39 5.06 27.16 29.92
CA SER A 39 5.90 26.71 31.02
C SER A 39 5.73 25.20 31.34
N LEU A 40 5.62 24.36 30.31
CA LEU A 40 5.82 22.94 30.44
C LEU A 40 7.33 22.78 30.55
N GLU A 41 7.80 22.48 31.74
CA GLU A 41 9.19 22.11 31.97
C GLU A 41 9.60 21.06 30.93
N ALA A 42 10.86 21.09 30.49
CA ALA A 42 11.44 20.13 29.58
C ALA A 42 11.40 18.72 30.20
N GLY A 43 10.24 18.08 30.14
CA GLY A 43 9.94 16.78 30.73
C GLY A 43 8.58 16.28 30.25
N ALA A 44 8.41 14.97 30.34
CA ALA A 44 7.19 14.29 29.93
C ALA A 44 5.95 14.82 30.66
N VAL A 45 4.92 15.16 29.88
CA VAL A 45 3.62 15.57 30.42
C VAL A 45 2.72 14.38 30.72
N SER A 46 1.70 14.56 31.56
CA SER A 46 0.65 13.56 31.74
C SER A 46 -0.28 13.50 30.53
N CYS A 47 -0.99 12.38 30.36
CA CYS A 47 -1.96 12.22 29.28
C CYS A 47 -2.94 13.40 29.18
N ALA A 48 -3.56 13.80 30.29
CA ALA A 48 -4.52 14.90 30.32
C ALA A 48 -3.92 16.26 29.92
N GLN A 49 -2.64 16.50 30.22
CA GLN A 49 -1.95 17.75 29.87
C GLN A 49 -1.71 17.91 28.37
N LEU A 50 -1.74 16.80 27.56
CA LEU A 50 -1.60 16.88 26.12
C LEU A 50 -2.68 17.77 25.47
N THR A 51 -3.86 17.93 26.08
CA THR A 51 -4.89 18.86 25.59
C THR A 51 -4.44 20.33 25.62
N GLN A 52 -3.36 20.63 26.32
CA GLN A 52 -2.77 21.97 26.40
C GLN A 52 -1.67 22.22 25.35
N LEU A 53 -1.27 21.18 24.63
CA LEU A 53 -0.29 21.31 23.56
C LEU A 53 -0.78 22.28 22.48
N ARG A 54 0.07 23.23 22.09
CA ARG A 54 -0.24 24.24 21.08
C ARG A 54 0.74 24.11 19.91
N GLN A 55 0.19 23.81 18.76
CA GLN A 55 0.89 23.79 17.48
C GLN A 55 0.02 24.49 16.44
N PRO A 56 0.58 25.14 15.42
CA PRO A 56 -0.20 25.65 14.31
C PRO A 56 -1.07 24.52 13.72
N ASP A 57 -2.33 24.83 13.49
CA ASP A 57 -3.31 23.96 12.84
C ASP A 57 -3.63 22.64 13.57
N LEU A 58 -2.97 22.33 14.69
CA LEU A 58 -3.24 21.17 15.55
C LEU A 58 -4.19 21.53 16.68
N ARG A 59 -5.25 20.77 16.82
CA ARG A 59 -6.15 20.81 17.95
C ARG A 59 -6.29 19.42 18.58
N ILE A 60 -5.83 19.25 19.79
CA ILE A 60 -6.12 18.06 20.59
C ILE A 60 -7.44 18.30 21.31
N GLU A 61 -8.43 17.50 21.00
CA GLU A 61 -9.79 17.62 21.54
C GLU A 61 -9.92 16.84 22.84
N ARG A 62 -9.30 15.68 22.89
CA ARG A 62 -9.34 14.80 24.06
C ARG A 62 -8.03 14.02 24.21
N ALA A 63 -7.63 13.81 25.45
CA ALA A 63 -6.53 12.92 25.81
C ALA A 63 -6.96 12.12 27.07
N THR A 64 -7.16 10.83 26.89
CA THR A 64 -7.77 9.95 27.90
C THR A 64 -6.84 8.79 28.25
N SER A 65 -6.57 8.60 29.53
CA SER A 65 -5.86 7.41 30.01
C SER A 65 -6.79 6.20 29.93
N VAL A 66 -6.36 5.20 29.20
CA VAL A 66 -7.04 3.92 29.03
C VAL A 66 -6.35 2.88 29.90
N ALA A 67 -7.14 2.16 30.69
CA ALA A 67 -6.60 1.13 31.57
C ALA A 67 -6.10 -0.08 30.79
N ALA A 68 -5.11 -0.76 31.34
CA ALA A 68 -4.65 -2.07 30.86
C ALA A 68 -5.81 -3.07 30.75
N ASN A 69 -5.71 -4.00 29.81
CA ASN A 69 -6.73 -5.01 29.54
C ASN A 69 -8.10 -4.44 29.10
N SER A 70 -8.09 -3.32 28.45
CA SER A 70 -9.31 -2.73 27.86
C SER A 70 -9.77 -3.50 26.63
N THR A 71 -11.08 -3.56 26.42
CA THR A 71 -11.69 -4.20 25.26
C THR A 71 -12.17 -3.13 24.29
N TRP A 72 -11.87 -3.32 23.02
CA TRP A 72 -12.20 -2.39 21.94
C TRP A 72 -12.97 -3.09 20.83
N ASP A 73 -14.09 -2.52 20.46
CA ASP A 73 -14.81 -2.90 19.25
C ASP A 73 -14.08 -2.29 18.06
N LEU A 74 -13.51 -3.14 17.23
CA LEU A 74 -12.81 -2.73 16.03
C LEU A 74 -13.81 -2.50 14.90
N ALA A 75 -13.50 -1.58 13.99
CA ALA A 75 -14.36 -1.23 12.86
C ALA A 75 -14.74 -2.41 11.94
N SER A 76 -14.15 -3.58 12.12
CA SER A 76 -14.34 -4.80 11.34
C SER A 76 -15.19 -5.87 12.01
N LEU A 77 -16.04 -5.53 12.96
CA LEU A 77 -16.86 -6.48 13.74
C LEU A 77 -16.06 -7.42 14.67
N MET A 78 -14.79 -7.16 14.86
CA MET A 78 -13.94 -7.91 15.78
C MET A 78 -13.72 -7.08 17.05
N THR A 79 -13.73 -7.76 18.18
CA THR A 79 -13.36 -7.17 19.46
C THR A 79 -11.94 -7.58 19.78
N THR A 80 -11.06 -6.61 20.07
CA THR A 80 -9.70 -6.91 20.53
C THR A 80 -9.50 -6.45 21.95
N ARG A 81 -8.68 -7.18 22.70
CA ARG A 81 -8.21 -6.80 24.02
C ARG A 81 -6.85 -6.15 23.88
N VAL A 82 -6.71 -4.93 24.40
CA VAL A 82 -5.42 -4.22 24.48
C VAL A 82 -4.86 -4.42 25.87
N GLU A 83 -3.78 -5.19 25.97
CA GLU A 83 -3.19 -5.57 27.27
C GLU A 83 -2.47 -4.43 27.97
N PRO A 84 -1.59 -3.63 27.32
CA PRO A 84 -0.95 -2.49 27.97
C PRO A 84 -1.94 -1.35 28.19
N GLY A 85 -1.74 -0.57 29.25
CA GLY A 85 -2.41 0.71 29.42
C GLY A 85 -1.81 1.74 28.46
N PHE A 86 -2.62 2.70 28.01
CA PHE A 86 -2.15 3.72 27.07
C PHE A 86 -2.88 5.07 27.23
N CYS A 87 -2.31 6.12 26.68
CA CYS A 87 -2.98 7.40 26.51
C CYS A 87 -3.55 7.49 25.10
N ARG A 88 -4.87 7.59 24.97
CA ARG A 88 -5.57 7.85 23.71
C ARG A 88 -5.69 9.35 23.50
N VAL A 89 -5.11 9.85 22.43
CA VAL A 89 -5.17 11.25 22.01
C VAL A 89 -6.01 11.35 20.75
N GLU A 90 -7.03 12.19 20.78
CA GLU A 90 -7.97 12.44 19.70
C GLU A 90 -7.94 13.92 19.34
N GLY A 91 -7.94 14.26 18.06
CA GLY A 91 -7.89 15.65 17.64
C GLY A 91 -8.04 15.83 16.14
N SER A 92 -7.87 17.07 15.70
CA SER A 92 -7.96 17.45 14.30
C SER A 92 -6.79 18.33 13.86
N ILE A 93 -6.42 18.23 12.58
CA ILE A 93 -5.43 19.07 11.92
C ILE A 93 -6.17 19.85 10.82
N GLU A 94 -5.90 21.17 10.75
CA GLU A 94 -6.59 22.11 9.85
C GLU A 94 -8.14 22.06 10.00
N GLY A 95 -8.65 21.50 11.10
CA GLY A 95 -10.07 21.35 11.39
C GLY A 95 -10.85 20.36 10.51
N THR A 96 -10.17 19.60 9.65
CA THR A 96 -10.79 18.65 8.71
C THR A 96 -10.13 17.28 8.71
N ILE A 97 -8.88 17.17 9.13
CA ILE A 97 -8.15 15.92 9.20
C ILE A 97 -8.20 15.41 10.64
N ASP A 98 -9.11 14.50 10.92
CA ASP A 98 -9.16 13.88 12.25
C ASP A 98 -8.08 12.81 12.36
N PHE A 99 -7.54 12.68 13.57
CA PHE A 99 -6.51 11.70 13.87
C PHE A 99 -6.67 11.14 15.27
N GLU A 100 -6.09 9.97 15.47
CA GLU A 100 -5.81 9.42 16.79
C GLU A 100 -4.33 9.08 16.93
N VAL A 101 -3.80 9.32 18.15
CA VAL A 101 -2.48 8.82 18.56
C VAL A 101 -2.64 8.07 19.88
N TRP A 102 -2.23 6.78 19.88
CA TRP A 102 -2.25 5.95 21.06
C TRP A 102 -0.82 5.76 21.57
N LEU A 103 -0.59 6.07 22.84
CA LEU A 103 0.71 6.13 23.47
C LEU A 103 0.76 5.11 24.61
N PRO A 104 1.48 3.98 24.49
CA PRO A 104 1.71 3.06 25.61
C PRO A 104 2.22 3.81 26.83
N LEU A 105 2.05 3.26 28.02
CA LEU A 105 2.71 3.80 29.21
C LEU A 105 4.24 3.81 29.00
N LYS A 106 4.95 4.65 29.75
CA LYS A 106 6.40 4.85 29.52
C LYS A 106 7.23 3.58 29.63
N GLU A 107 6.87 2.73 30.56
CA GLU A 107 7.50 1.42 30.79
C GLU A 107 7.26 0.40 29.68
N ASP A 108 6.17 0.56 28.92
CA ASP A 108 5.78 -0.33 27.83
C ASP A 108 6.21 0.20 26.46
N TRP A 109 6.63 1.48 26.37
CA TRP A 109 7.02 2.08 25.08
C TRP A 109 8.40 1.62 24.63
N ASN A 110 8.47 1.02 23.46
CA ASN A 110 9.70 0.48 22.85
C ASN A 110 10.59 1.55 22.16
N GLY A 111 10.25 2.83 22.26
CA GLY A 111 11.00 3.92 21.63
C GLY A 111 10.62 4.20 20.17
N ARG A 112 9.65 3.50 19.62
CA ARG A 112 9.28 3.57 18.19
C ARG A 112 7.89 4.15 17.97
N MET A 113 7.67 4.71 16.76
CA MET A 113 6.36 5.12 16.26
C MET A 113 5.93 4.19 15.13
N LEU A 114 4.63 3.87 15.07
CA LEU A 114 4.01 3.17 13.95
C LEU A 114 2.81 3.96 13.43
N GLY A 115 2.91 4.48 12.21
CA GLY A 115 1.77 4.98 11.44
C GLY A 115 1.01 3.84 10.77
N THR A 116 -0.31 3.91 10.76
CA THR A 116 -1.17 2.89 10.17
C THR A 116 -2.04 3.45 9.05
N GLY A 117 -2.09 2.73 7.93
CA GLY A 117 -2.86 3.15 6.75
C GLY A 117 -4.29 2.64 6.76
N ASN A 118 -5.18 3.33 6.03
CA ASN A 118 -6.59 2.96 5.87
C ASN A 118 -6.81 2.02 4.67
N GLY A 119 -8.09 1.75 4.36
CA GLY A 119 -8.52 0.97 3.17
C GLY A 119 -9.36 1.78 2.20
N GLY A 120 -9.23 1.51 0.90
CA GLY A 120 -10.06 2.09 -0.15
C GLY A 120 -10.14 3.62 -0.11
N PHE A 121 -11.35 4.15 -0.17
CA PHE A 121 -11.67 5.58 0.00
C PHE A 121 -12.17 5.90 1.43
N ALA A 122 -11.84 5.09 2.42
CA ALA A 122 -12.37 5.24 3.78
C ALA A 122 -11.92 6.53 4.47
N GLY A 123 -12.89 7.26 5.01
CA GLY A 123 -12.71 8.39 5.91
C GLY A 123 -12.79 7.95 7.39
N THR A 124 -12.07 6.88 7.76
CA THR A 124 -12.14 6.29 9.10
C THR A 124 -10.76 6.05 9.70
N ILE A 125 -10.66 6.24 11.01
CA ILE A 125 -9.46 5.89 11.77
C ILE A 125 -9.48 4.38 12.04
N LEU A 126 -8.38 3.68 11.71
CA LEU A 126 -8.28 2.23 11.91
C LEU A 126 -7.78 1.91 13.32
N THR A 127 -8.71 1.72 14.23
CA THR A 127 -8.42 1.40 15.64
C THR A 127 -7.75 0.03 15.83
N ASN A 128 -7.98 -0.94 14.93
CA ASN A 128 -7.29 -2.23 14.94
C ASN A 128 -5.77 -2.09 14.71
N GLY A 129 -5.36 -1.24 13.77
CA GLY A 129 -3.94 -0.96 13.55
C GLY A 129 -3.29 -0.26 14.76
N LEU A 130 -4.02 0.71 15.36
CA LEU A 130 -3.57 1.39 16.58
C LEU A 130 -3.39 0.39 17.73
N ALA A 131 -4.38 -0.46 17.97
CA ALA A 131 -4.36 -1.49 19.01
C ALA A 131 -3.22 -2.48 18.83
N HIS A 132 -3.04 -2.99 17.60
CA HIS A 132 -1.95 -3.92 17.27
C HIS A 132 -0.58 -3.31 17.58
N GLY A 133 -0.35 -2.06 17.17
CA GLY A 133 0.93 -1.41 17.44
C GLY A 133 1.16 -1.15 18.92
N VAL A 134 0.14 -0.69 19.66
CA VAL A 134 0.24 -0.49 21.13
C VAL A 134 0.57 -1.80 21.85
N GLN A 135 -0.05 -2.91 21.47
CA GLN A 135 0.27 -4.24 22.04
C GLN A 135 1.73 -4.64 21.81
N ARG A 136 2.36 -4.12 20.75
CA ARG A 136 3.77 -4.34 20.41
C ARG A 136 4.70 -3.23 20.96
N GLY A 137 4.18 -2.35 21.82
CA GLY A 137 4.93 -1.29 22.48
C GLY A 137 5.17 -0.04 21.62
N PHE A 138 4.54 0.11 20.45
CA PHE A 138 4.68 1.32 19.63
C PHE A 138 3.75 2.44 20.09
N ALA A 139 4.22 3.68 20.00
CA ALA A 139 3.33 4.81 19.88
C ALA A 139 2.71 4.78 18.47
N THR A 140 1.40 4.77 18.36
CA THR A 140 0.70 4.55 17.09
C THR A 140 -0.10 5.75 16.63
N SER A 141 -0.28 5.92 15.32
CA SER A 141 -1.09 7.00 14.74
C SER A 141 -1.92 6.52 13.54
N SER A 142 -3.11 7.07 13.40
CA SER A 142 -4.01 6.87 12.26
C SER A 142 -4.85 8.13 12.02
N THR A 143 -5.41 8.29 10.82
CA THR A 143 -6.20 9.46 10.41
C THR A 143 -7.40 9.07 9.56
N ASN A 144 -8.44 9.93 9.57
CA ASN A 144 -9.58 9.80 8.65
C ASN A 144 -9.29 10.30 7.23
N THR A 145 -8.05 10.69 6.92
CA THR A 145 -7.64 11.24 5.62
C THR A 145 -8.33 12.57 5.21
N GLY A 146 -8.96 13.25 6.14
CA GLY A 146 -9.56 14.57 5.92
C GLY A 146 -11.00 14.54 5.43
N HIS A 147 -11.71 13.43 5.59
CA HIS A 147 -13.14 13.30 5.31
C HIS A 147 -13.76 12.24 6.21
N HIS A 148 -15.09 12.20 6.24
CA HIS A 148 -15.86 11.13 6.86
C HIS A 148 -16.53 10.32 5.76
N ASP A 149 -16.88 9.10 6.07
CA ASP A 149 -17.62 8.18 5.21
C ASP A 149 -16.85 7.68 3.96
N TRP A 150 -17.52 6.84 3.21
CA TRP A 150 -17.06 6.27 1.96
C TRP A 150 -17.63 7.00 0.73
N GLU A 151 -18.67 7.77 0.90
CA GLU A 151 -19.31 8.53 -0.17
C GLU A 151 -18.36 9.59 -0.74
N GLN A 152 -18.45 9.83 -2.05
CA GLN A 152 -17.49 10.70 -2.74
C GLN A 152 -17.96 12.17 -2.83
N ASN A 153 -19.05 12.54 -2.17
CA ASN A 153 -19.56 13.91 -2.14
C ASN A 153 -18.57 14.93 -1.54
N TRP A 154 -17.72 14.51 -0.60
CA TRP A 154 -16.68 15.35 -0.01
C TRP A 154 -15.62 15.81 -1.02
N ALA A 155 -15.42 15.05 -2.10
CA ALA A 155 -14.39 15.32 -3.10
C ALA A 155 -14.87 16.26 -4.22
N VAL A 156 -16.19 16.45 -4.39
CA VAL A 156 -16.79 17.25 -5.48
C VAL A 156 -16.41 18.73 -5.33
N GLY A 157 -15.67 19.27 -6.32
CA GLY A 157 -15.21 20.67 -6.29
C GLY A 157 -14.27 21.02 -5.14
N ASN A 158 -13.71 20.05 -4.43
CA ASN A 158 -12.93 20.26 -3.22
C ASN A 158 -11.52 19.69 -3.36
N THR A 159 -10.66 20.38 -4.11
CA THR A 159 -9.27 19.97 -4.33
C THR A 159 -8.49 19.76 -3.04
N ARG A 160 -8.75 20.58 -1.99
CA ARG A 160 -8.05 20.43 -0.69
C ARG A 160 -8.40 19.08 -0.04
N ALA A 161 -9.65 18.67 -0.05
CA ALA A 161 -10.05 17.37 0.49
C ALA A 161 -9.47 16.22 -0.36
N GLN A 162 -9.44 16.36 -1.69
CA GLN A 162 -8.78 15.42 -2.59
C GLN A 162 -7.28 15.28 -2.29
N GLU A 163 -6.55 16.40 -2.08
CA GLU A 163 -5.13 16.39 -1.70
C GLU A 163 -4.93 15.78 -0.30
N ASN A 164 -5.81 16.08 0.66
CA ASN A 164 -5.76 15.48 2.00
C ASN A 164 -5.82 13.96 1.92
N TYR A 165 -6.83 13.43 1.22
CA TYR A 165 -6.96 11.99 0.98
C TYR A 165 -5.74 11.42 0.24
N ALA A 166 -5.30 12.10 -0.80
CA ALA A 166 -4.24 11.59 -1.68
C ALA A 166 -2.90 11.45 -0.97
N HIS A 167 -2.52 12.42 -0.12
CA HIS A 167 -1.19 12.43 0.49
C HIS A 167 -1.04 13.28 1.75
N ARG A 168 -1.76 14.42 1.88
CA ARG A 168 -1.45 15.40 2.93
C ARG A 168 -1.82 14.92 4.33
N ALA A 169 -2.95 14.22 4.47
CA ALA A 169 -3.43 13.84 5.79
C ALA A 169 -2.48 12.88 6.50
N GLN A 170 -1.92 11.89 5.81
CA GLN A 170 -0.95 10.98 6.40
C GLN A 170 0.32 11.72 6.84
N HIS A 171 0.89 12.53 5.96
CA HIS A 171 2.06 13.36 6.27
C HIS A 171 1.83 14.27 7.49
N LEU A 172 0.74 15.04 7.50
CA LEU A 172 0.44 15.95 8.60
C LEU A 172 0.19 15.19 9.90
N THR A 173 -0.43 14.00 9.83
CA THR A 173 -0.61 13.14 11.01
C THR A 173 0.73 12.63 11.51
N ALA A 174 1.63 12.16 10.64
CA ALA A 174 2.97 11.71 11.02
C ALA A 174 3.76 12.81 11.74
N VAL A 175 3.77 14.03 11.17
CA VAL A 175 4.45 15.19 11.76
C VAL A 175 3.90 15.52 13.15
N ASN A 176 2.58 15.63 13.27
CA ASN A 176 1.95 16.00 14.54
C ASN A 176 2.00 14.88 15.59
N ALA A 177 1.94 13.61 15.16
CA ALA A 177 2.11 12.47 16.06
C ALA A 177 3.51 12.48 16.72
N LYS A 178 4.58 12.77 15.96
CA LYS A 178 5.94 12.91 16.52
C LYS A 178 6.01 13.99 17.58
N VAL A 179 5.36 15.14 17.37
CA VAL A 179 5.28 16.22 18.37
C VAL A 179 4.54 15.78 19.63
N ILE A 180 3.43 15.06 19.48
CA ILE A 180 2.64 14.54 20.62
C ILE A 180 3.45 13.50 21.38
N ILE A 181 4.16 12.60 20.69
CA ILE A 181 5.05 11.58 21.27
C ILE A 181 6.16 12.25 22.08
N GLU A 182 6.84 13.24 21.49
CA GLU A 182 7.91 13.98 22.17
C GLU A 182 7.40 14.70 23.43
N ALA A 183 6.22 15.33 23.35
CA ALA A 183 5.61 15.97 24.50
C ALA A 183 5.28 14.97 25.62
N PHE A 184 4.76 13.78 25.27
CA PHE A 184 4.35 12.78 26.27
C PHE A 184 5.51 12.06 26.92
N TYR A 185 6.53 11.64 26.14
CA TYR A 185 7.66 10.88 26.68
C TYR A 185 8.86 11.75 27.08
N GLY A 186 8.90 13.03 26.66
CA GLY A 186 10.04 13.93 26.87
C GLY A 186 11.20 13.69 25.90
N ARG A 187 11.00 12.86 24.89
CA ARG A 187 11.93 12.61 23.79
C ARG A 187 11.21 12.17 22.51
N ALA A 188 11.79 12.44 21.37
CA ALA A 188 11.30 11.95 20.08
C ALA A 188 11.41 10.41 20.00
N PRO A 189 10.64 9.76 19.11
CA PRO A 189 10.87 8.36 18.80
C PRO A 189 12.24 8.16 18.15
N ASP A 190 12.89 7.04 18.45
CA ASP A 190 14.20 6.69 17.91
C ASP A 190 14.08 6.33 16.42
N HIS A 191 13.00 5.61 16.07
CA HIS A 191 12.66 5.22 14.71
C HIS A 191 11.16 5.30 14.44
N ASN A 192 10.82 5.53 13.18
CA ASN A 192 9.46 5.71 12.72
C ASN A 192 9.13 4.71 11.61
N TYR A 193 8.05 3.98 11.77
CA TYR A 193 7.59 2.96 10.83
C TYR A 193 6.20 3.27 10.33
N PHE A 194 5.91 2.84 9.11
CA PHE A 194 4.55 2.87 8.56
C PHE A 194 4.18 1.52 8.00
N MET A 195 2.96 1.07 8.25
CA MET A 195 2.46 -0.17 7.68
C MET A 195 1.00 -0.01 7.24
N GLY A 196 0.70 -0.50 6.03
CA GLY A 196 -0.64 -0.51 5.50
C GLY A 196 -0.77 -1.40 4.27
N CYS A 197 -2.01 -1.83 4.00
CA CYS A 197 -2.36 -2.63 2.83
C CYS A 197 -3.44 -1.94 2.01
N SER A 198 -3.57 -2.24 0.70
CA SER A 198 -4.59 -1.65 -0.17
C SER A 198 -4.43 -0.12 -0.31
N GLY A 199 -5.48 0.65 0.03
CA GLY A 199 -5.38 2.09 0.20
C GLY A 199 -4.27 2.51 1.15
N GLY A 200 -4.08 1.77 2.25
CA GLY A 200 -2.98 1.94 3.20
C GLY A 200 -1.61 1.59 2.61
N GLY A 201 -1.54 0.60 1.74
CA GLY A 201 -0.35 0.31 0.95
C GLY A 201 0.01 1.43 -0.01
N ARG A 202 -1.00 2.07 -0.63
CA ARG A 202 -0.79 3.29 -1.43
C ARG A 202 -0.25 4.43 -0.55
N GLN A 203 -0.83 4.64 0.63
CA GLN A 203 -0.34 5.65 1.58
C GLN A 203 1.11 5.38 1.99
N ALA A 204 1.46 4.13 2.28
CA ALA A 204 2.84 3.71 2.56
C ALA A 204 3.81 4.10 1.43
N MET A 205 3.44 3.81 0.19
CA MET A 205 4.23 4.18 -0.98
C MET A 205 4.33 5.70 -1.18
N VAL A 206 3.26 6.45 -0.89
CA VAL A 206 3.24 7.92 -0.93
C VAL A 206 4.20 8.49 0.11
N GLU A 207 4.19 7.97 1.34
CA GLU A 207 5.11 8.40 2.39
C GLU A 207 6.57 8.18 1.98
N ALA A 208 6.91 6.99 1.50
CA ALA A 208 8.27 6.70 1.05
C ALA A 208 8.71 7.59 -0.13
N GLN A 209 7.84 7.83 -1.11
CA GLN A 209 8.18 8.53 -2.33
C GLN A 209 8.14 10.06 -2.16
N ARG A 210 7.08 10.59 -1.49
CA ARG A 210 6.79 12.02 -1.46
C ARG A 210 7.29 12.69 -0.17
N TYR A 211 7.27 11.96 0.95
CA TYR A 211 7.65 12.45 2.28
C TYR A 211 8.75 11.60 2.92
N PRO A 212 9.90 11.48 2.27
CA PRO A 212 10.95 10.54 2.65
C PRO A 212 11.55 10.78 4.05
N ALA A 213 11.16 11.86 4.72
CA ALA A 213 11.60 12.21 6.07
C ALA A 213 10.65 11.72 7.17
N ASP A 214 9.47 11.20 6.82
CA ASP A 214 8.46 10.88 7.82
C ASP A 214 8.69 9.53 8.47
N TYR A 215 9.17 8.54 7.71
CA TYR A 215 9.37 7.18 8.19
C TYR A 215 10.72 6.64 7.76
N ASP A 216 11.33 5.83 8.64
CA ASP A 216 12.60 5.14 8.40
C ASP A 216 12.38 3.78 7.75
N GLY A 217 11.29 3.10 8.10
CA GLY A 217 10.87 1.81 7.54
C GLY A 217 9.40 1.81 7.13
N VAL A 218 9.12 1.28 5.93
CA VAL A 218 7.79 1.27 5.34
C VAL A 218 7.43 -0.13 4.87
N VAL A 219 6.24 -0.62 5.26
CA VAL A 219 5.65 -1.86 4.76
C VAL A 219 4.39 -1.52 3.95
N ALA A 220 4.40 -1.85 2.66
CA ALA A 220 3.33 -1.54 1.72
C ALA A 220 2.75 -2.83 1.14
N GLY A 221 1.55 -3.22 1.56
CA GLY A 221 0.86 -4.41 1.04
C GLY A 221 -0.13 -4.08 -0.05
N ALA A 222 -0.23 -4.92 -1.08
CA ALA A 222 -1.22 -4.84 -2.17
C ALA A 222 -1.50 -3.39 -2.58
N ALA A 223 -0.43 -2.61 -2.78
CA ALA A 223 -0.50 -1.16 -2.86
C ALA A 223 -1.30 -0.71 -4.09
N GLY A 224 -2.37 0.01 -3.85
CA GLY A 224 -3.21 0.60 -4.89
C GLY A 224 -2.53 1.82 -5.52
N GLN A 225 -1.36 1.67 -6.18
CA GLN A 225 -0.60 2.78 -6.75
C GLN A 225 -1.41 3.62 -7.74
N SER A 226 -2.33 3.00 -8.50
CA SER A 226 -3.25 3.69 -9.40
C SER A 226 -4.69 3.51 -8.95
N MET A 227 -5.17 4.40 -8.07
CA MET A 227 -6.59 4.44 -7.67
C MET A 227 -7.51 4.68 -8.86
N VAL A 228 -7.05 5.45 -9.86
CA VAL A 228 -7.78 5.68 -11.11
C VAL A 228 -7.98 4.37 -11.87
N GLY A 229 -6.92 3.59 -12.06
CA GLY A 229 -6.96 2.32 -12.78
C GLY A 229 -7.82 1.28 -12.06
N ILE A 230 -7.69 1.15 -10.74
CA ILE A 230 -8.51 0.26 -9.90
C ILE A 230 -9.99 0.65 -10.04
N SER A 231 -10.32 1.93 -9.86
CA SER A 231 -11.70 2.41 -9.99
C SER A 231 -12.27 2.18 -11.39
N ALA A 232 -11.47 2.37 -12.44
CA ALA A 232 -11.89 2.09 -13.81
C ALA A 232 -12.22 0.60 -14.01
N ARG A 233 -11.40 -0.30 -13.49
CA ARG A 233 -11.63 -1.75 -13.54
C ARG A 233 -12.95 -2.13 -12.91
N TRP A 234 -13.25 -1.58 -11.73
CA TRP A 234 -14.52 -1.85 -11.05
C TRP A 234 -15.72 -1.34 -11.82
N VAL A 235 -15.64 -0.10 -12.36
CA VAL A 235 -16.73 0.47 -13.17
C VAL A 235 -16.96 -0.35 -14.42
N GLU A 236 -15.91 -0.73 -15.16
CA GLU A 236 -16.04 -1.58 -16.35
C GLU A 236 -16.71 -2.92 -16.01
N SER A 237 -16.24 -3.59 -14.94
CA SER A 237 -16.79 -4.88 -14.51
C SER A 237 -18.26 -4.77 -14.12
N ALA A 238 -18.66 -3.74 -13.39
CA ALA A 238 -20.05 -3.51 -13.01
C ALA A 238 -20.96 -3.18 -14.22
N LEU A 239 -20.43 -2.49 -15.22
CA LEU A 239 -21.19 -2.13 -16.43
C LEU A 239 -21.37 -3.29 -17.42
N ILE A 240 -20.66 -4.40 -17.26
CA ILE A 240 -20.77 -5.57 -18.15
C ILE A 240 -22.23 -6.06 -18.23
N GLY A 241 -22.89 -6.21 -17.07
CA GLY A 241 -24.28 -6.68 -17.02
C GLY A 241 -25.27 -5.80 -17.76
N SER A 242 -25.04 -4.48 -17.84
CA SER A 242 -25.86 -3.54 -18.59
C SER A 242 -25.50 -3.48 -20.07
N ARG A 243 -24.22 -3.64 -20.42
CA ARG A 243 -23.71 -3.55 -21.80
C ARG A 243 -23.89 -4.85 -22.59
N TRP A 244 -23.75 -6.00 -21.92
CA TRP A 244 -23.88 -7.33 -22.52
C TRP A 244 -24.76 -8.24 -21.66
N PRO A 245 -26.10 -8.02 -21.68
CA PRO A 245 -27.03 -8.85 -20.91
C PRO A 245 -26.92 -10.32 -21.32
N GLY A 246 -26.77 -11.22 -20.35
CA GLY A 246 -26.61 -12.66 -20.59
C GLY A 246 -25.17 -13.16 -20.75
N GLU A 247 -24.19 -12.27 -20.81
CA GLU A 247 -22.75 -12.63 -20.88
C GLU A 247 -22.02 -12.38 -19.56
N ARG A 248 -22.73 -11.93 -18.55
CA ARG A 248 -22.19 -11.74 -17.20
C ARG A 248 -21.85 -13.08 -16.56
N LEU A 249 -20.74 -13.12 -15.81
CA LEU A 249 -20.38 -14.25 -15.00
C LEU A 249 -20.88 -14.08 -13.56
N SER A 250 -21.47 -15.15 -13.03
CA SER A 250 -21.80 -15.26 -11.60
C SER A 250 -20.54 -15.59 -10.78
N GLN A 251 -20.59 -15.38 -9.45
CA GLN A 251 -19.48 -15.73 -8.57
C GLN A 251 -19.04 -17.20 -8.71
N PRO A 252 -19.93 -18.21 -8.81
CA PRO A 252 -19.51 -19.58 -9.09
C PRO A 252 -18.76 -19.76 -10.42
N GLN A 253 -19.08 -18.97 -11.44
CA GLN A 253 -18.36 -19.05 -12.74
C GLN A 253 -16.97 -18.41 -12.65
N TRP A 254 -16.80 -17.32 -11.91
CA TRP A 254 -15.49 -16.76 -11.59
C TRP A 254 -14.63 -17.77 -10.82
N ALA A 255 -15.21 -18.41 -9.79
CA ALA A 255 -14.54 -19.48 -9.05
C ALA A 255 -14.19 -20.68 -9.95
N SER A 256 -15.01 -21.01 -10.96
CA SER A 256 -14.68 -22.07 -11.91
C SER A 256 -13.47 -21.74 -12.78
N ILE A 257 -13.28 -20.48 -13.17
CA ILE A 257 -12.09 -20.01 -13.90
C ILE A 257 -10.84 -20.14 -13.03
N GLU A 258 -10.91 -19.68 -11.78
CA GLU A 258 -9.84 -19.80 -10.79
C GLU A 258 -9.44 -21.28 -10.60
N GLN A 259 -10.40 -22.15 -10.32
CA GLN A 259 -10.14 -23.60 -10.11
C GLN A 259 -9.58 -24.29 -11.36
N ALA A 260 -10.03 -23.91 -12.56
CA ALA A 260 -9.49 -24.46 -13.79
C ALA A 260 -8.02 -24.03 -14.00
N ALA A 261 -7.68 -22.80 -13.68
CA ALA A 261 -6.30 -22.31 -13.72
C ALA A 261 -5.42 -23.03 -12.70
N ILE A 262 -5.89 -23.20 -11.46
CA ILE A 262 -5.18 -23.94 -10.43
C ILE A 262 -4.96 -25.39 -10.89
N ALA A 263 -6.00 -26.08 -11.34
CA ALA A 263 -5.88 -27.47 -11.80
C ALA A 263 -4.89 -27.68 -12.95
N GLN A 264 -4.68 -26.65 -13.77
CA GLN A 264 -3.72 -26.73 -14.88
C GLN A 264 -2.28 -26.43 -14.46
N CYS A 265 -2.08 -25.47 -13.54
CA CYS A 265 -0.76 -24.89 -13.27
C CYS A 265 -0.23 -25.19 -11.85
N ASP A 266 -0.99 -25.88 -11.02
CA ASP A 266 -0.61 -26.25 -9.65
C ASP A 266 0.74 -26.98 -9.59
N ALA A 267 1.00 -27.90 -10.51
CA ALA A 267 2.23 -28.69 -10.54
C ALA A 267 3.46 -27.96 -11.11
N ASP A 268 3.34 -26.72 -11.56
CA ASP A 268 4.43 -26.01 -12.26
C ASP A 268 5.61 -25.67 -11.32
N ASP A 269 5.37 -25.59 -10.01
CA ASP A 269 6.40 -25.37 -8.98
C ASP A 269 6.99 -26.67 -8.39
N GLY A 270 6.59 -27.84 -8.96
CA GLY A 270 7.08 -29.17 -8.60
C GLY A 270 6.24 -29.91 -7.56
N VAL A 271 5.12 -29.36 -7.10
CA VAL A 271 4.19 -29.99 -6.17
C VAL A 271 2.74 -29.73 -6.59
N SER A 272 1.85 -30.67 -6.29
CA SER A 272 0.40 -30.46 -6.47
C SER A 272 -0.27 -30.32 -5.11
N ASP A 273 -0.44 -29.09 -4.68
CA ASP A 273 -0.96 -28.72 -3.37
C ASP A 273 -2.14 -27.72 -3.42
N GLY A 274 -2.63 -27.44 -4.63
CA GLY A 274 -3.74 -26.50 -4.87
C GLY A 274 -3.28 -25.04 -4.95
N ILE A 275 -1.98 -24.78 -5.09
CA ILE A 275 -1.41 -23.42 -5.11
C ILE A 275 -0.58 -23.21 -6.37
N ILE A 276 -0.83 -22.14 -7.10
CA ILE A 276 0.06 -21.71 -8.17
C ILE A 276 1.21 -20.91 -7.55
N GLY A 277 2.41 -21.48 -7.51
CA GLY A 277 3.59 -20.85 -6.91
C GLY A 277 4.03 -19.59 -7.65
N ASP A 278 3.99 -19.63 -9.00
CA ASP A 278 4.28 -18.48 -9.86
C ASP A 278 3.36 -18.44 -11.10
N PRO A 279 2.31 -17.63 -11.10
CA PRO A 279 1.38 -17.56 -12.22
C PRO A 279 1.96 -16.92 -13.50
N ARG A 280 3.20 -16.42 -13.47
CA ARG A 280 3.89 -15.91 -14.68
C ARG A 280 4.25 -17.04 -15.66
N SER A 281 4.48 -18.23 -15.15
CA SER A 281 4.77 -19.44 -15.95
C SER A 281 3.50 -20.15 -16.42
N CYS A 282 2.34 -19.87 -15.82
CA CYS A 282 1.07 -20.52 -16.14
C CYS A 282 0.50 -20.07 -17.49
N SER A 283 0.28 -21.00 -18.40
CA SER A 283 -0.23 -20.75 -19.76
C SER A 283 -1.74 -21.02 -19.91
N PHE A 284 -2.52 -20.85 -18.85
CA PHE A 284 -3.95 -21.11 -18.81
C PHE A 284 -4.74 -20.21 -19.78
N ASP A 285 -5.64 -20.81 -20.56
CA ASP A 285 -6.64 -20.11 -21.37
C ASP A 285 -8.03 -20.24 -20.72
N ILE A 286 -8.71 -19.11 -20.55
CA ILE A 286 -10.09 -19.05 -19.99
C ILE A 286 -11.05 -19.95 -20.79
N ALA A 287 -10.81 -20.17 -22.10
CA ALA A 287 -11.60 -21.08 -22.92
C ALA A 287 -11.57 -22.55 -22.46
N ASP A 288 -10.56 -22.93 -21.68
CA ASP A 288 -10.44 -24.29 -21.13
C ASP A 288 -11.33 -24.49 -19.88
N THR A 289 -11.99 -23.43 -19.39
CA THR A 289 -12.94 -23.52 -18.29
C THR A 289 -14.24 -24.19 -18.73
N PRO A 290 -14.64 -25.34 -18.14
CA PRO A 290 -15.88 -26.00 -18.53
C PRO A 290 -17.13 -25.17 -18.23
N GLY A 291 -18.14 -25.25 -19.10
CA GLY A 291 -19.48 -24.71 -18.85
C GLY A 291 -19.66 -23.22 -19.12
N LEU A 292 -18.64 -22.51 -19.61
CA LEU A 292 -18.77 -21.13 -20.05
C LEU A 292 -19.25 -21.06 -21.52
N THR A 293 -20.11 -20.09 -21.80
CA THR A 293 -20.48 -19.74 -23.19
C THR A 293 -19.35 -18.93 -23.86
N PRO A 294 -19.29 -18.88 -25.20
CA PRO A 294 -18.33 -18.01 -25.91
C PRO A 294 -18.42 -16.53 -25.49
N GLY A 295 -19.61 -16.02 -25.20
CA GLY A 295 -19.81 -14.65 -24.72
C GLY A 295 -19.21 -14.46 -23.31
N GLN A 296 -19.42 -15.41 -22.39
CA GLN A 296 -18.84 -15.37 -21.05
C GLN A 296 -17.31 -15.48 -21.08
N ILE A 297 -16.75 -16.31 -21.99
CA ILE A 297 -15.29 -16.37 -22.21
C ILE A 297 -14.76 -15.01 -22.67
N ALA A 298 -15.43 -14.36 -23.63
CA ALA A 298 -15.04 -13.02 -24.10
C ALA A 298 -15.12 -11.98 -22.98
N THR A 299 -16.18 -12.02 -22.16
CA THR A 299 -16.35 -11.16 -20.99
C THR A 299 -15.23 -11.38 -19.97
N ALA A 300 -14.90 -12.62 -19.63
CA ALA A 300 -13.85 -12.93 -18.66
C ALA A 300 -12.48 -12.47 -19.17
N ARG A 301 -12.16 -12.70 -20.45
CA ARG A 301 -10.92 -12.20 -21.07
C ARG A 301 -10.82 -10.67 -21.05
N HIS A 302 -11.92 -9.98 -21.31
CA HIS A 302 -11.97 -8.52 -21.20
C HIS A 302 -11.75 -8.05 -19.74
N THR A 303 -12.45 -8.66 -18.80
CA THR A 303 -12.39 -8.29 -17.39
C THR A 303 -11.01 -8.57 -16.77
N LEU A 304 -10.42 -9.71 -17.03
CA LEU A 304 -9.12 -10.10 -16.49
C LEU A 304 -7.95 -9.53 -17.28
N GLY A 305 -8.17 -9.10 -18.53
CA GLY A 305 -7.14 -8.49 -19.36
C GLY A 305 -6.76 -7.06 -18.91
N PRO A 306 -5.70 -6.47 -19.48
CA PRO A 306 -5.33 -5.08 -19.17
C PRO A 306 -6.36 -4.09 -19.70
N ILE A 307 -6.49 -2.93 -19.03
CA ILE A 307 -7.16 -1.76 -19.61
C ILE A 307 -6.19 -1.10 -20.58
N THR A 308 -6.64 -0.88 -21.82
CA THR A 308 -5.81 -0.28 -22.87
C THR A 308 -6.41 1.03 -23.37
N GLY A 309 -5.55 1.97 -23.73
CA GLY A 309 -5.93 3.20 -24.41
C GLY A 309 -6.26 2.95 -25.89
N GLU A 310 -6.78 3.98 -26.56
CA GLU A 310 -7.08 3.96 -28.00
C GLU A 310 -5.83 3.68 -28.87
N ASP A 311 -4.66 4.02 -28.37
CA ASP A 311 -3.35 3.79 -28.98
C ASP A 311 -2.77 2.38 -28.71
N GLY A 312 -3.52 1.53 -28.01
CA GLY A 312 -3.10 0.18 -27.59
C GLY A 312 -2.14 0.15 -26.40
N ARG A 313 -1.76 1.30 -25.83
CA ARG A 313 -0.92 1.36 -24.62
C ARG A 313 -1.69 0.83 -23.42
N VAL A 314 -1.03 0.01 -22.59
CA VAL A 314 -1.60 -0.43 -21.32
C VAL A 314 -1.73 0.77 -20.37
N LEU A 315 -2.95 1.05 -19.94
CA LEU A 315 -3.28 2.07 -18.96
C LEU A 315 -3.31 1.51 -17.55
N PHE A 316 -3.78 0.26 -17.40
CA PHE A 316 -3.80 -0.45 -16.14
C PHE A 316 -3.60 -1.95 -16.36
N ALA A 317 -2.90 -2.62 -15.44
CA ALA A 317 -2.56 -4.03 -15.55
C ALA A 317 -3.80 -4.95 -15.54
N GLY A 318 -3.68 -6.13 -16.16
CA GLY A 318 -4.61 -7.22 -16.01
C GLY A 318 -4.23 -8.17 -14.87
N TYR A 319 -5.03 -9.22 -14.70
CA TYR A 319 -4.86 -10.25 -13.69
C TYR A 319 -4.14 -11.48 -14.24
N ARG A 320 -3.54 -12.24 -13.35
CA ARG A 320 -2.87 -13.50 -13.66
C ARG A 320 -3.80 -14.70 -13.45
N PRO A 321 -3.50 -15.86 -14.08
CA PRO A 321 -4.21 -17.10 -13.77
C PRO A 321 -4.23 -17.43 -12.27
N GLY A 322 -5.33 -17.99 -11.78
CA GLY A 322 -5.50 -18.28 -10.35
C GLY A 322 -5.93 -17.08 -9.51
N VAL A 323 -6.36 -15.98 -10.14
CA VAL A 323 -6.93 -14.83 -9.42
C VAL A 323 -8.28 -15.17 -8.81
N THR A 324 -8.49 -14.78 -7.56
CA THR A 324 -9.78 -14.83 -6.85
C THR A 324 -10.62 -13.60 -7.21
N PHE A 325 -11.27 -13.60 -8.39
CA PHE A 325 -11.96 -12.42 -8.87
C PHE A 325 -13.38 -12.31 -8.29
N PRO A 326 -13.75 -11.21 -7.60
CA PRO A 326 -15.10 -11.00 -7.09
C PRO A 326 -16.06 -10.58 -8.23
N ALA A 327 -17.27 -11.12 -8.25
CA ALA A 327 -18.32 -10.62 -9.14
C ALA A 327 -18.72 -9.19 -8.73
N MET A 328 -18.44 -8.24 -9.60
CA MET A 328 -18.73 -6.81 -9.37
C MET A 328 -20.01 -6.42 -10.08
N ASP A 329 -21.04 -6.12 -9.31
CA ASP A 329 -22.39 -5.88 -9.80
C ASP A 329 -22.84 -4.43 -9.72
N ASP A 330 -22.17 -3.65 -8.87
CA ASP A 330 -22.46 -2.24 -8.59
C ASP A 330 -21.17 -1.43 -8.77
N PRO A 331 -21.17 -0.36 -9.60
CA PRO A 331 -20.05 0.54 -9.71
C PRO A 331 -19.77 1.31 -8.41
N GLY A 332 -20.75 1.47 -7.54
CA GLY A 332 -20.65 2.02 -6.18
C GLY A 332 -19.69 3.19 -6.04
N ILE A 333 -18.83 3.12 -5.02
CA ILE A 333 -17.81 4.13 -4.71
C ILE A 333 -16.84 4.39 -5.88
N PRO A 334 -16.32 3.38 -6.61
CA PRO A 334 -15.48 3.62 -7.80
C PRO A 334 -16.19 4.39 -8.91
N GLY A 335 -17.51 4.20 -9.10
CA GLY A 335 -18.30 5.01 -10.02
C GLY A 335 -18.42 6.45 -9.55
N ALA A 336 -18.73 6.65 -8.27
CA ALA A 336 -18.80 7.96 -7.64
C ALA A 336 -17.42 8.69 -7.65
N PHE A 337 -16.30 7.96 -7.67
CA PHE A 337 -14.99 8.55 -7.90
C PHE A 337 -14.93 9.27 -9.26
N PHE A 338 -15.29 8.62 -10.37
CA PHE A 338 -15.27 9.29 -11.67
C PHE A 338 -16.27 10.45 -11.73
N GLN A 339 -17.46 10.26 -11.20
CA GLN A 339 -18.48 11.30 -11.12
C GLN A 339 -17.99 12.53 -10.33
N GLY A 340 -17.45 12.32 -9.13
CA GLY A 340 -17.04 13.41 -8.23
C GLY A 340 -15.69 14.03 -8.57
N TRP A 341 -14.68 13.24 -8.91
CA TRP A 341 -13.31 13.73 -9.08
C TRP A 341 -12.99 14.15 -10.50
N LEU A 342 -13.50 13.43 -11.51
CA LEU A 342 -13.27 13.78 -12.92
C LEU A 342 -14.33 14.74 -13.44
N TYR A 343 -15.59 14.35 -13.31
CA TYR A 343 -16.69 15.10 -13.90
C TYR A 343 -17.27 16.19 -12.99
N ASN A 344 -16.91 16.17 -11.70
CA ASN A 344 -17.38 17.12 -10.69
C ASN A 344 -18.92 17.17 -10.60
N ASP A 345 -19.59 16.07 -10.92
CA ASP A 345 -21.04 15.89 -10.97
C ASP A 345 -21.43 14.46 -10.59
N LEU A 346 -21.94 14.25 -9.38
CA LEU A 346 -22.42 12.95 -8.91
C LEU A 346 -23.63 12.41 -9.70
N GLY A 347 -24.29 13.25 -10.49
CA GLY A 347 -25.38 12.86 -11.39
C GLY A 347 -24.91 12.45 -12.78
N TRP A 348 -23.60 12.51 -13.08
CA TRP A 348 -23.08 12.10 -14.37
C TRP A 348 -23.42 10.63 -14.67
N ASP A 349 -23.91 10.37 -15.88
CA ASP A 349 -24.38 9.05 -16.28
C ASP A 349 -23.20 8.08 -16.51
N LEU A 350 -22.99 7.18 -15.56
CA LEU A 350 -21.93 6.16 -15.61
C LEU A 350 -22.03 5.21 -16.83
N ALA A 351 -23.18 5.08 -17.47
CA ALA A 351 -23.30 4.30 -18.70
C ALA A 351 -22.42 4.87 -19.84
N GLN A 352 -22.05 6.15 -19.75
CA GLN A 352 -21.15 6.84 -20.70
C GLN A 352 -19.67 6.58 -20.41
N PHE A 353 -19.33 5.90 -19.30
CA PHE A 353 -17.93 5.62 -18.93
C PHE A 353 -17.21 4.83 -20.03
N ASN A 354 -15.99 5.28 -20.35
CA ASN A 354 -15.09 4.63 -21.29
C ASN A 354 -13.66 4.70 -20.73
N ALA A 355 -13.12 3.56 -20.34
CA ALA A 355 -11.82 3.52 -19.65
C ALA A 355 -10.67 4.07 -20.51
N ALA A 356 -10.67 3.85 -21.83
CA ALA A 356 -9.63 4.36 -22.72
C ALA A 356 -9.58 5.91 -22.76
N ARG A 357 -10.73 6.56 -22.57
CA ARG A 357 -10.87 8.03 -22.48
C ARG A 357 -10.71 8.54 -21.05
N ASP A 358 -11.42 7.91 -20.10
CA ASP A 358 -11.63 8.49 -18.77
C ASP A 358 -10.47 8.23 -17.82
N VAL A 359 -9.70 7.15 -18.02
CA VAL A 359 -8.49 6.89 -17.21
C VAL A 359 -7.44 7.97 -17.45
N PRO A 360 -7.00 8.26 -18.70
CA PRO A 360 -6.06 9.36 -18.92
C PRO A 360 -6.58 10.71 -18.44
N ALA A 361 -7.86 11.01 -18.69
CA ALA A 361 -8.48 12.27 -18.25
C ALA A 361 -8.48 12.42 -16.73
N ALA A 362 -8.76 11.35 -15.97
CA ALA A 362 -8.72 11.37 -14.52
C ALA A 362 -7.28 11.49 -13.99
N GLU A 363 -6.31 10.79 -14.59
CA GLU A 363 -4.89 10.92 -14.22
C GLU A 363 -4.35 12.34 -14.45
N ASP A 364 -4.86 13.05 -15.46
CA ASP A 364 -4.50 14.45 -15.72
C ASP A 364 -5.24 15.42 -14.78
N ALA A 365 -6.50 15.12 -14.42
CA ALA A 365 -7.29 15.96 -13.52
C ALA A 365 -6.80 15.91 -12.06
N VAL A 366 -6.33 14.72 -11.61
CA VAL A 366 -5.87 14.50 -10.23
C VAL A 366 -4.48 13.84 -10.19
N PRO A 367 -3.43 14.50 -10.72
CA PRO A 367 -2.11 13.92 -10.92
C PRO A 367 -1.39 13.57 -9.61
N PHE A 368 -1.92 14.04 -8.48
CA PHE A 368 -1.39 13.79 -7.14
C PHE A 368 -1.94 12.51 -6.50
N LEU A 369 -2.93 11.85 -7.12
CA LEU A 369 -3.61 10.69 -6.55
C LEU A 369 -2.83 9.38 -6.80
N SER A 370 -2.37 9.16 -8.03
CA SER A 370 -1.63 7.96 -8.41
C SER A 370 -0.12 8.14 -8.20
N ILE A 371 0.54 7.08 -7.76
CA ILE A 371 1.99 7.04 -7.59
C ILE A 371 2.62 6.66 -8.93
N ARG A 372 3.04 7.66 -9.70
CA ARG A 372 3.57 7.49 -11.06
C ARG A 372 5.08 7.72 -11.16
N ASN A 373 5.66 8.48 -10.23
CA ASN A 373 7.08 8.79 -10.23
C ASN A 373 7.86 7.65 -9.56
N PRO A 374 8.73 6.92 -10.29
CA PRO A 374 9.54 5.85 -9.73
C PRO A 374 10.81 6.33 -9.02
N ASP A 375 11.07 7.64 -9.01
CA ASP A 375 12.23 8.19 -8.32
C ASP A 375 12.02 8.17 -6.80
N MET A 376 12.67 7.23 -6.14
CA MET A 376 12.69 7.06 -4.69
C MET A 376 14.08 7.37 -4.10
N TYR A 377 14.94 8.05 -4.86
CA TYR A 377 16.31 8.34 -4.43
C TYR A 377 16.40 9.13 -3.13
N ALA A 378 15.47 10.07 -2.90
CA ALA A 378 15.44 10.85 -1.67
C ALA A 378 15.19 9.98 -0.43
N PHE A 379 14.33 8.96 -0.53
CA PHE A 379 14.05 7.99 0.54
C PHE A 379 15.27 7.09 0.80
N GLN A 380 15.85 6.53 -0.26
CA GLN A 380 17.06 5.72 -0.19
C GLN A 380 18.23 6.49 0.46
N ARG A 381 18.49 7.73 0.03
CA ARG A 381 19.58 8.57 0.57
C ARG A 381 19.49 8.85 2.07
N ARG A 382 18.29 8.82 2.63
CA ARG A 382 18.05 9.01 4.06
C ARG A 382 18.23 7.70 4.87
N GLY A 383 18.53 6.59 4.21
CA GLY A 383 18.60 5.27 4.82
C GLY A 383 17.25 4.56 4.91
N GLY A 384 16.18 5.13 4.35
CA GLY A 384 14.85 4.55 4.37
C GLY A 384 14.81 3.14 3.77
N LYS A 385 13.96 2.27 4.31
CA LYS A 385 13.77 0.89 3.87
C LYS A 385 12.30 0.62 3.54
N LEU A 386 12.07 -0.12 2.45
CA LEU A 386 10.74 -0.45 1.96
C LEU A 386 10.61 -1.95 1.73
N ILE A 387 9.63 -2.57 2.40
CA ILE A 387 9.15 -3.90 2.05
C ILE A 387 7.78 -3.72 1.39
N ASN A 388 7.63 -4.23 0.17
CA ASN A 388 6.35 -4.31 -0.51
C ASN A 388 5.98 -5.79 -0.67
N TYR A 389 4.70 -6.12 -0.46
CA TYR A 389 4.18 -7.47 -0.70
C TYR A 389 2.88 -7.43 -1.49
N HIS A 390 2.58 -8.48 -2.23
CA HIS A 390 1.34 -8.57 -2.99
C HIS A 390 0.93 -10.03 -3.21
N GLY A 391 -0.33 -10.36 -2.98
CA GLY A 391 -0.90 -11.67 -3.27
C GLY A 391 -1.02 -11.91 -4.78
N TRP A 392 -0.60 -13.08 -5.26
CA TRP A 392 -0.80 -13.42 -6.66
C TRP A 392 -2.27 -13.56 -7.05
N SER A 393 -3.12 -13.94 -6.09
CA SER A 393 -4.55 -14.16 -6.30
C SER A 393 -5.43 -12.94 -6.04
N ASP A 394 -4.82 -11.78 -5.77
CA ASP A 394 -5.52 -10.52 -5.48
C ASP A 394 -6.46 -10.11 -6.64
N GLY A 395 -7.77 -10.25 -6.41
CA GLY A 395 -8.82 -9.88 -7.38
C GLY A 395 -9.25 -8.41 -7.30
N ILE A 396 -8.73 -7.65 -6.35
CA ILE A 396 -9.04 -6.22 -6.16
C ILE A 396 -7.98 -5.35 -6.86
N VAL A 397 -6.70 -5.61 -6.57
CA VAL A 397 -5.57 -4.89 -7.14
C VAL A 397 -4.72 -5.88 -7.93
N PRO A 398 -4.60 -5.74 -9.27
CA PRO A 398 -3.78 -6.66 -10.04
C PRO A 398 -2.32 -6.65 -9.57
N ALA A 399 -1.77 -7.83 -9.26
CA ALA A 399 -0.39 -8.01 -8.79
C ALA A 399 0.65 -7.38 -9.73
N ASP A 400 0.41 -7.46 -11.05
CA ASP A 400 1.27 -6.85 -12.07
C ASP A 400 1.38 -5.32 -11.96
N SER A 401 0.45 -4.62 -11.28
CA SER A 401 0.57 -3.18 -11.04
C SER A 401 1.75 -2.88 -10.12
N THR A 402 1.90 -3.64 -9.03
CA THR A 402 3.02 -3.54 -8.09
C THR A 402 4.35 -3.94 -8.75
N ILE A 403 4.35 -5.04 -9.51
CA ILE A 403 5.53 -5.49 -10.25
C ILE A 403 5.99 -4.41 -11.24
N THR A 404 5.07 -3.83 -12.00
CA THR A 404 5.37 -2.77 -12.98
C THR A 404 6.00 -1.55 -12.32
N PHE A 405 5.49 -1.14 -11.16
CA PHE A 405 6.08 -0.04 -10.40
C PHE A 405 7.48 -0.39 -9.87
N HIS A 406 7.65 -1.55 -9.23
CA HIS A 406 8.97 -2.02 -8.77
C HIS A 406 9.99 -2.07 -9.90
N GLN A 407 9.63 -2.61 -11.04
CA GLN A 407 10.50 -2.64 -12.23
C GLN A 407 10.82 -1.22 -12.75
N SER A 408 9.89 -0.26 -12.63
CA SER A 408 10.15 1.12 -13.02
C SER A 408 11.15 1.81 -12.08
N VAL A 409 11.10 1.51 -10.78
CA VAL A 409 12.11 1.95 -9.80
C VAL A 409 13.49 1.36 -10.17
N ARG A 410 13.57 0.06 -10.45
CA ARG A 410 14.82 -0.59 -10.88
C ARG A 410 15.40 0.01 -12.17
N ARG A 411 14.55 0.30 -13.16
CA ARG A 411 15.01 1.01 -14.38
C ARG A 411 15.52 2.41 -14.12
N THR A 412 14.96 3.11 -13.13
CA THR A 412 15.31 4.50 -12.80
C THR A 412 16.58 4.60 -11.96
N LEU A 413 16.72 3.74 -10.96
CA LEU A 413 17.79 3.81 -9.96
C LEU A 413 18.89 2.76 -10.17
N GLY A 414 18.64 1.73 -10.96
CA GLY A 414 19.50 0.55 -11.11
C GLY A 414 19.20 -0.51 -10.04
N ASP A 415 19.62 -1.75 -10.35
CA ASP A 415 19.29 -2.92 -9.54
C ASP A 415 19.95 -2.86 -8.15
N GLU A 416 21.25 -2.62 -8.09
CA GLU A 416 22.01 -2.59 -6.84
C GLU A 416 21.46 -1.54 -5.85
N LEU A 417 21.19 -0.33 -6.34
CA LEU A 417 20.66 0.73 -5.49
C LEU A 417 19.24 0.39 -5.01
N THR A 418 18.38 -0.13 -5.91
CA THR A 418 17.03 -0.55 -5.54
C THR A 418 17.07 -1.66 -4.48
N ASP A 419 17.88 -2.68 -4.68
CA ASP A 419 18.02 -3.80 -3.72
C ASP A 419 18.59 -3.37 -2.36
N SER A 420 19.25 -2.22 -2.28
CA SER A 420 19.77 -1.69 -1.01
C SER A 420 18.68 -1.15 -0.07
N PHE A 421 17.46 -0.85 -0.61
CA PHE A 421 16.40 -0.23 0.19
C PHE A 421 14.99 -0.75 -0.10
N TYR A 422 14.76 -1.48 -1.17
CA TYR A 422 13.43 -1.93 -1.59
C TYR A 422 13.42 -3.45 -1.83
N ARG A 423 12.56 -4.18 -1.10
CA ARG A 423 12.24 -5.59 -1.32
C ARG A 423 10.78 -5.73 -1.73
N LEU A 424 10.54 -6.55 -2.75
CA LEU A 424 9.20 -6.96 -3.17
C LEU A 424 9.03 -8.46 -2.94
N TYR A 425 7.92 -8.85 -2.32
CA TYR A 425 7.53 -10.25 -2.13
C TYR A 425 6.19 -10.52 -2.78
N MET A 426 6.15 -11.51 -3.67
CA MET A 426 4.90 -12.02 -4.22
C MET A 426 4.47 -13.22 -3.40
N VAL A 427 3.19 -13.25 -3.00
CA VAL A 427 2.66 -14.26 -2.07
C VAL A 427 1.78 -15.25 -2.83
N PRO A 428 2.22 -16.52 -3.00
CA PRO A 428 1.44 -17.54 -3.72
C PRO A 428 0.07 -17.79 -3.07
N GLY A 429 -0.98 -17.75 -3.88
CA GLY A 429 -2.35 -18.06 -3.45
C GLY A 429 -2.96 -17.09 -2.42
N MET A 430 -2.28 -16.02 -2.06
CA MET A 430 -2.86 -14.98 -1.19
C MET A 430 -3.77 -14.05 -2.00
N ASP A 431 -4.93 -13.74 -1.46
CA ASP A 431 -5.90 -12.77 -1.96
C ASP A 431 -5.54 -11.33 -1.55
N HIS A 432 -6.49 -10.43 -1.54
CA HIS A 432 -6.26 -9.02 -1.22
C HIS A 432 -5.90 -8.79 0.25
N CYS A 433 -4.65 -8.45 0.52
CA CYS A 433 -4.09 -8.20 1.86
C CYS A 433 -3.95 -9.43 2.78
N SER A 434 -4.79 -10.44 2.65
CA SER A 434 -4.82 -11.69 3.40
C SER A 434 -5.87 -12.63 2.80
N GLY A 435 -5.97 -13.85 3.32
CA GLY A 435 -6.92 -14.85 2.79
C GLY A 435 -6.43 -15.48 1.49
N GLY A 436 -7.35 -16.05 0.73
CA GLY A 436 -7.04 -16.85 -0.45
C GLY A 436 -6.80 -18.31 -0.07
N TYR A 437 -6.19 -19.07 -0.98
CA TYR A 437 -5.96 -20.51 -0.82
C TYR A 437 -4.50 -20.85 -0.44
N GLY A 438 -3.61 -19.84 -0.37
CA GLY A 438 -2.20 -20.00 0.00
C GLY A 438 -1.88 -19.68 1.47
N ALA A 439 -0.59 -19.72 1.84
CA ALA A 439 -0.09 -19.19 3.11
C ALA A 439 -0.20 -17.67 3.09
N ASP A 440 -0.99 -17.12 4.00
CA ASP A 440 -1.39 -15.71 3.93
C ASP A 440 -1.04 -14.90 5.18
N PHE A 441 -0.30 -15.49 6.14
CA PHE A 441 0.09 -14.80 7.37
C PHE A 441 1.62 -14.75 7.55
N PHE A 442 2.16 -13.54 7.68
CA PHE A 442 3.56 -13.23 7.98
C PHE A 442 3.67 -11.88 8.71
N GLY A 443 2.73 -11.61 9.63
CA GLY A 443 2.68 -10.40 10.44
C GLY A 443 2.20 -9.14 9.70
N GLN A 444 1.65 -9.27 8.49
CA GLN A 444 1.20 -8.15 7.65
C GLN A 444 -0.20 -7.65 7.96
N THR A 445 -0.98 -8.38 8.73
CA THR A 445 -2.37 -8.04 9.05
C THR A 445 -2.55 -7.78 10.55
N TRP A 446 -3.49 -6.90 10.88
CA TRP A 446 -3.95 -6.64 12.26
C TRP A 446 -5.08 -7.56 12.68
N LEU A 447 -5.54 -8.43 11.79
CA LEU A 447 -6.76 -9.23 11.98
C LEU A 447 -6.49 -10.64 12.46
N ALA A 448 -5.24 -11.06 12.52
CA ALA A 448 -4.86 -12.40 12.95
C ALA A 448 -3.68 -12.36 13.94
N GLU A 449 -3.68 -13.30 14.85
CA GLU A 449 -2.57 -13.60 15.74
C GLU A 449 -1.92 -14.92 15.33
N THR A 450 -0.63 -15.05 15.61
CA THR A 450 0.11 -16.29 15.35
C THR A 450 0.35 -17.06 16.66
N PRO A 451 0.22 -18.39 16.66
CA PRO A 451 0.67 -19.20 17.79
C PRO A 451 2.20 -19.31 17.89
N GLU A 452 2.94 -18.87 16.86
CA GLU A 452 4.38 -18.94 16.82
C GLU A 452 5.03 -17.69 17.42
N GLU A 453 6.27 -17.86 17.90
CA GLU A 453 7.13 -16.72 18.26
C GLU A 453 7.41 -15.88 17.01
N ARG A 454 7.22 -14.57 17.12
CA ARG A 454 7.47 -13.63 16.03
C ARG A 454 8.97 -13.37 15.90
N THR A 455 9.48 -13.56 14.70
CA THR A 455 10.86 -13.30 14.31
C THR A 455 10.92 -12.48 13.03
N PRO A 456 12.08 -11.89 12.65
CA PRO A 456 12.20 -11.19 11.36
C PRO A 456 11.93 -12.07 10.13
N GLU A 457 11.97 -13.40 10.26
CA GLU A 457 11.68 -14.32 9.16
C GLU A 457 10.18 -14.58 8.96
N ASN A 458 9.35 -14.43 10.01
CA ASN A 458 7.91 -14.71 9.95
C ASN A 458 7.00 -13.51 10.29
N ASP A 459 7.60 -12.33 10.50
CA ASP A 459 6.87 -11.09 10.81
C ASP A 459 7.48 -9.92 10.02
N VAL A 460 6.74 -9.43 9.03
CA VAL A 460 7.22 -8.38 8.12
C VAL A 460 7.53 -7.07 8.84
N LEU A 461 6.85 -6.76 9.96
CA LEU A 461 7.14 -5.57 10.75
C LEU A 461 8.47 -5.75 11.52
N LEU A 462 8.78 -6.94 12.03
CA LEU A 462 10.09 -7.22 12.61
C LEU A 462 11.18 -7.24 11.53
N ALA A 463 10.90 -7.76 10.35
CA ALA A 463 11.83 -7.76 9.22
C ALA A 463 12.25 -6.34 8.81
N ILE A 464 11.30 -5.40 8.71
CA ILE A 464 11.63 -4.01 8.36
C ILE A 464 12.39 -3.31 9.50
N ILE A 465 12.08 -3.60 10.77
CA ILE A 465 12.78 -3.07 11.93
C ILE A 465 14.24 -3.56 11.93
N ASP A 466 14.47 -4.84 11.74
CA ASP A 466 15.82 -5.42 11.70
C ASP A 466 16.62 -4.82 10.54
N TRP A 467 15.97 -4.59 9.40
CA TRP A 467 16.65 -3.93 8.27
C TRP A 467 17.04 -2.48 8.55
N VAL A 468 16.14 -1.71 9.16
CA VAL A 468 16.41 -0.30 9.50
C VAL A 468 17.46 -0.17 10.59
N GLU A 469 17.32 -0.93 11.67
CA GLU A 469 18.10 -0.71 12.90
C GLU A 469 19.42 -1.51 12.95
N GLN A 470 19.45 -2.68 12.31
CA GLN A 470 20.64 -3.55 12.31
C GLN A 470 21.29 -3.63 10.92
N GLY A 471 20.63 -3.17 9.86
CA GLY A 471 21.13 -3.26 8.49
C GLY A 471 20.93 -4.64 7.85
N ASN A 472 20.24 -5.58 8.50
CA ASN A 472 19.99 -6.93 8.01
C ASN A 472 18.86 -6.90 6.97
N ALA A 473 19.23 -6.80 5.68
CA ALA A 473 18.23 -6.84 4.60
C ALA A 473 17.49 -8.18 4.62
N PRO A 474 16.13 -8.17 4.60
CA PRO A 474 15.40 -9.43 4.65
C PRO A 474 15.64 -10.24 3.36
N GLY A 475 15.97 -11.51 3.56
CA GLY A 475 16.05 -12.53 2.53
C GLY A 475 14.68 -13.16 2.31
N THR A 476 14.61 -14.48 2.40
CA THR A 476 13.34 -15.22 2.36
C THR A 476 12.56 -14.97 3.65
N LEU A 477 11.29 -14.53 3.51
CA LEU A 477 10.34 -14.53 4.62
C LEU A 477 9.57 -15.86 4.61
N ARG A 478 8.91 -16.18 5.71
CA ARG A 478 8.05 -17.36 5.82
C ARG A 478 6.61 -16.94 6.10
N ALA A 479 5.72 -17.25 5.18
CA ALA A 479 4.28 -17.15 5.40
C ALA A 479 3.73 -18.46 5.97
N THR A 480 2.67 -18.37 6.77
CA THR A 480 1.95 -19.51 7.34
C THR A 480 0.46 -19.43 7.00
N ARG A 481 -0.21 -20.58 7.00
CA ARG A 481 -1.66 -20.69 7.06
C ARG A 481 -2.06 -21.04 8.49
N ILE A 482 -2.94 -20.24 9.07
CA ILE A 482 -3.41 -20.44 10.44
C ILE A 482 -4.89 -20.82 10.37
N GLU A 483 -5.23 -22.01 10.88
CA GLU A 483 -6.59 -22.52 10.98
C GLU A 483 -6.79 -23.10 12.38
N ASP A 484 -7.88 -22.75 13.04
CA ASP A 484 -8.17 -23.18 14.41
C ASP A 484 -7.00 -22.95 15.40
N GLU A 485 -6.37 -21.78 15.31
CA GLU A 485 -5.19 -21.39 16.12
C GLU A 485 -3.96 -22.29 15.93
N GLN A 486 -3.90 -23.03 14.83
CA GLN A 486 -2.77 -23.90 14.47
C GLN A 486 -2.19 -23.50 13.12
N VAL A 487 -0.86 -23.61 12.99
CA VAL A 487 -0.22 -23.52 11.67
C VAL A 487 -0.46 -24.84 10.93
N THR A 488 -1.20 -24.79 9.83
CA THR A 488 -1.52 -25.97 9.02
C THR A 488 -0.53 -26.20 7.90
N TYR A 489 0.04 -25.12 7.34
CA TYR A 489 1.15 -25.21 6.42
C TYR A 489 1.92 -23.86 6.30
N SER A 490 3.09 -23.89 5.65
CA SER A 490 3.92 -22.72 5.46
C SER A 490 4.56 -22.67 4.06
N ARG A 491 4.92 -21.45 3.59
CA ARG A 491 5.61 -21.21 2.31
C ARG A 491 6.71 -20.17 2.47
N PRO A 492 7.86 -20.34 1.78
CA PRO A 492 8.83 -19.28 1.70
C PRO A 492 8.30 -18.17 0.76
N LEU A 493 8.43 -16.93 1.19
CA LEU A 493 8.24 -15.75 0.36
C LEU A 493 9.61 -15.30 -0.16
N CYS A 494 9.81 -15.47 -1.45
CA CYS A 494 11.07 -15.15 -2.09
C CYS A 494 11.15 -13.68 -2.49
N PRO A 495 12.31 -13.01 -2.34
CA PRO A 495 12.51 -11.70 -2.94
C PRO A 495 12.30 -11.74 -4.46
N TYR A 496 11.35 -10.96 -4.96
CA TYR A 496 11.06 -10.89 -6.41
C TYR A 496 12.33 -10.50 -7.22
N PRO A 497 12.62 -11.14 -8.37
CA PRO A 497 11.73 -11.98 -9.18
C PRO A 497 11.75 -13.49 -8.88
N ALA A 498 12.48 -13.95 -7.85
CA ALA A 498 12.49 -15.35 -7.47
C ALA A 498 11.11 -15.82 -6.98
N SER A 499 10.81 -17.09 -7.17
CA SER A 499 9.62 -17.77 -6.73
C SER A 499 9.95 -19.07 -5.98
N PRO A 500 9.05 -19.55 -5.09
CA PRO A 500 9.26 -20.83 -4.41
C PRO A 500 9.10 -22.00 -5.38
N VAL A 501 10.05 -22.93 -5.34
CA VAL A 501 10.04 -24.18 -6.10
C VAL A 501 10.28 -25.33 -5.12
N TYR A 502 9.47 -26.39 -5.21
CA TYR A 502 9.62 -27.56 -4.37
C TYR A 502 10.93 -28.29 -4.65
N SER A 503 11.69 -28.61 -3.62
CA SER A 503 13.03 -29.23 -3.74
C SER A 503 13.02 -30.71 -4.19
N GLY A 504 11.82 -31.31 -4.35
CA GLY A 504 11.65 -32.73 -4.67
C GLY A 504 11.79 -33.66 -3.46
N SER A 505 11.93 -33.12 -2.26
CA SER A 505 12.07 -33.87 -1.02
C SER A 505 11.53 -33.09 0.18
N GLY A 506 11.15 -33.80 1.25
CA GLY A 506 10.57 -33.21 2.45
C GLY A 506 9.05 -33.15 2.39
N ASP A 507 8.45 -32.59 3.45
CA ASP A 507 7.01 -32.40 3.55
C ASP A 507 6.59 -31.17 2.72
N PRO A 508 5.76 -31.31 1.68
CA PRO A 508 5.31 -30.18 0.87
C PRO A 508 4.45 -29.17 1.65
N ALA A 509 3.97 -29.49 2.85
CA ALA A 509 3.30 -28.53 3.72
C ALA A 509 4.26 -27.53 4.41
N LEU A 510 5.56 -27.77 4.35
CA LEU A 510 6.55 -27.01 5.10
C LEU A 510 7.44 -26.16 4.20
N ALA A 511 7.66 -24.91 4.61
CA ALA A 511 8.47 -23.94 3.85
C ALA A 511 9.90 -24.40 3.56
N GLU A 512 10.50 -25.17 4.46
CA GLU A 512 11.85 -25.72 4.30
C GLU A 512 12.01 -26.76 3.19
N SER A 513 10.89 -27.26 2.64
CA SER A 513 10.89 -28.15 1.49
C SER A 513 10.97 -27.42 0.14
N PHE A 514 11.05 -26.10 0.16
CA PHE A 514 11.11 -25.25 -1.02
C PHE A 514 12.41 -24.45 -1.08
N THR A 515 12.82 -24.10 -2.29
CA THR A 515 13.93 -23.18 -2.56
C THR A 515 13.44 -21.98 -3.37
N CYS A 516 14.09 -20.83 -3.21
CA CYS A 516 13.81 -19.66 -4.03
C CYS A 516 14.63 -19.73 -5.33
N GLU A 517 13.96 -19.83 -6.46
CA GLU A 517 14.60 -19.90 -7.78
C GLU A 517 14.26 -18.69 -8.65
N GLN A 518 15.21 -18.26 -9.46
CA GLN A 518 15.01 -17.20 -10.45
C GLN A 518 14.25 -17.78 -11.66
N PRO A 519 13.30 -17.02 -12.25
CA PRO A 519 12.52 -17.47 -13.41
C PRO A 519 13.37 -17.66 -14.68
#